data_04f430872e2852f823149a60e5572f47
#
_entry.id   04f430872e2852f823149a60e5572f47
#
_cell.length_a   1.000
_cell.length_b   1.000
_cell.length_c   1.000
_cell.angle_alpha   90.00
_cell.angle_beta   90.00
_cell.angle_gamma   90.00
#
_symmetry.space_group_name_H-M   'P 1'
#
loop_
_entity.id
_entity.type
_entity.pdbx_description
1 polymer ?
#
loop_
_entity_poly.entity_id
_entity_poly.type
_entity_poly.pdbx_seq_one_letter_code
_entity_poly.pdbx_strand_id
1 'polypeptide(L)'
;MRTAASTRSIIRTVAAVATAGLLSSCMLFARPPKDVDYSRARTSEGGLYRAAIRPQGDSIPRGRLQRWTLHLETAQGAPVDNAAVAVDGGMPQHGHGLPTKPRVTRALGNGDHLVEGIKFNMGGWWVVKFRVRAAAGTDSLLFNVRL
;
A
#
# COMPACT_ATOMS: atom_id res chain seq x y z
N MET A 1 -48.41 36.83 -65.64
CA MET A 1 -47.31 35.86 -65.89
C MET A 1 -46.17 36.15 -64.96
N ARG A 2 -45.91 35.29 -64.03
CA ARG A 2 -44.69 34.97 -63.33
C ARG A 2 -45.05 34.53 -61.91
N THR A 3 -45.02 33.25 -61.74
CA THR A 3 -45.15 32.52 -60.50
C THR A 3 -43.90 32.69 -59.65
N ALA A 4 -44.06 33.09 -58.38
CA ALA A 4 -43.01 33.11 -57.39
C ALA A 4 -43.21 31.94 -56.42
N ALA A 5 -42.25 31.02 -56.45
CA ALA A 5 -42.22 29.88 -55.56
C ALA A 5 -41.81 30.29 -54.14
N SER A 6 -42.62 29.96 -53.17
CA SER A 6 -42.35 30.16 -51.75
C SER A 6 -41.50 28.99 -51.22
N THR A 7 -40.27 29.26 -50.86
CA THR A 7 -39.39 28.33 -50.21
C THR A 7 -39.62 28.35 -48.70
N ARG A 8 -40.31 27.35 -48.19
CA ARG A 8 -40.47 27.14 -46.74
C ARG A 8 -39.20 26.54 -46.17
N SER A 9 -38.47 27.35 -45.41
CA SER A 9 -37.33 26.93 -44.60
C SER A 9 -37.82 26.15 -43.41
N ILE A 10 -37.48 24.87 -43.37
CA ILE A 10 -37.75 23.98 -42.23
C ILE A 10 -36.58 24.12 -41.26
N ILE A 11 -36.79 24.89 -40.20
CA ILE A 11 -35.84 24.95 -39.09
C ILE A 11 -36.02 23.66 -38.29
N ARG A 12 -35.06 22.74 -38.43
CA ARG A 12 -34.95 21.54 -37.57
C ARG A 12 -34.26 21.95 -36.28
N THR A 13 -35.03 22.09 -35.23
CA THR A 13 -34.54 22.27 -33.86
C THR A 13 -33.96 20.93 -33.39
N VAL A 14 -32.64 20.81 -33.33
CA VAL A 14 -31.97 19.67 -32.69
C VAL A 14 -31.94 19.95 -31.20
N ALA A 15 -32.80 19.27 -30.48
CA ALA A 15 -32.77 19.25 -29.02
C ALA A 15 -31.57 18.37 -28.57
N ALA A 16 -30.48 19.00 -28.14
CA ALA A 16 -29.38 18.34 -27.49
C ALA A 16 -29.80 17.93 -26.07
N VAL A 17 -30.13 16.69 -25.87
CA VAL A 17 -30.31 16.11 -24.55
C VAL A 17 -28.94 15.93 -23.92
N ALA A 18 -28.53 16.85 -23.06
CA ALA A 18 -27.36 16.70 -22.22
C ALA A 18 -27.69 15.69 -21.12
N THR A 19 -27.35 14.44 -21.31
CA THR A 19 -27.31 13.42 -20.27
C THR A 19 -26.14 13.73 -19.34
N ALA A 20 -26.41 14.48 -18.28
CA ALA A 20 -25.51 14.62 -17.15
C ALA A 20 -25.41 13.26 -16.46
N GLY A 21 -24.40 12.45 -16.87
CA GLY A 21 -24.01 11.24 -16.17
C GLY A 21 -23.48 11.61 -14.79
N LEU A 22 -24.29 11.43 -13.77
CA LEU A 22 -23.87 11.38 -12.38
C LEU A 22 -22.90 10.20 -12.22
N LEU A 23 -21.61 10.48 -12.39
CA LEU A 23 -20.55 9.61 -11.93
C LEU A 23 -20.59 9.63 -10.40
N SER A 24 -21.50 8.85 -9.82
CA SER A 24 -21.42 8.44 -8.42
C SER A 24 -20.11 7.66 -8.28
N SER A 25 -19.07 8.39 -7.90
CA SER A 25 -17.83 7.79 -7.37
C SER A 25 -18.19 7.10 -6.07
N CYS A 26 -18.72 5.87 -6.18
CA CYS A 26 -18.71 4.95 -5.06
C CYS A 26 -17.24 4.73 -4.74
N MET A 27 -16.72 5.47 -3.76
CA MET A 27 -15.53 5.07 -3.03
C MET A 27 -15.87 3.74 -2.36
N LEU A 28 -15.65 2.68 -3.09
CA LEU A 28 -15.67 1.33 -2.56
C LEU A 28 -14.53 1.26 -1.55
N PHE A 29 -14.87 1.43 -0.27
CA PHE A 29 -13.96 1.10 0.81
C PHE A 29 -13.51 -0.34 0.58
N ALA A 30 -12.25 -0.50 0.15
CA ALA A 30 -11.72 -1.81 -0.13
C ALA A 30 -11.76 -2.63 1.15
N ARG A 31 -12.65 -3.62 1.21
CA ARG A 31 -12.64 -4.58 2.32
C ARG A 31 -11.36 -5.39 2.23
N PRO A 32 -10.79 -5.79 3.38
CA PRO A 32 -9.67 -6.72 3.32
C PRO A 32 -10.11 -7.97 2.56
N PRO A 33 -9.27 -8.54 1.70
CA PRO A 33 -9.53 -9.83 1.10
C PRO A 33 -9.88 -10.86 2.18
N LYS A 34 -10.73 -11.86 1.86
CA LYS A 34 -11.18 -12.84 2.86
C LYS A 34 -10.02 -13.64 3.47
N ASP A 35 -8.97 -13.88 2.68
CA ASP A 35 -7.83 -14.73 3.04
C ASP A 35 -6.54 -13.92 3.21
N VAL A 36 -6.62 -12.79 3.93
CA VAL A 36 -5.42 -12.01 4.24
C VAL A 36 -4.53 -12.79 5.20
N ASP A 37 -3.33 -13.10 4.76
CA ASP A 37 -2.32 -13.69 5.62
C ASP A 37 -1.67 -12.61 6.51
N TYR A 38 -1.88 -12.72 7.82
CA TYR A 38 -1.32 -11.85 8.87
C TYR A 38 -0.05 -12.44 9.50
N SER A 39 0.56 -13.45 8.89
CA SER A 39 1.82 -14.02 9.35
C SER A 39 2.89 -12.93 9.49
N ARG A 40 3.66 -13.01 10.56
CA ARG A 40 4.79 -12.12 10.82
C ARG A 40 6.10 -12.59 10.15
N ALA A 41 6.07 -13.71 9.45
CA ALA A 41 7.19 -14.22 8.67
C ALA A 41 6.77 -14.34 7.20
N ARG A 42 7.65 -13.92 6.30
CA ARG A 42 7.39 -13.83 4.86
C ARG A 42 8.62 -14.20 4.05
N THR A 43 8.38 -14.75 2.87
CA THR A 43 9.35 -14.76 1.78
C THR A 43 9.09 -13.53 0.90
N SER A 44 10.13 -12.89 0.39
CA SER A 44 10.03 -11.75 -0.53
C SER A 44 9.39 -12.15 -1.87
N GLU A 45 8.85 -11.18 -2.59
CA GLU A 45 8.10 -11.41 -3.84
C GLU A 45 8.91 -12.17 -4.90
N GLY A 46 10.20 -11.83 -5.03
CA GLY A 46 11.14 -12.51 -5.93
C GLY A 46 11.87 -13.70 -5.30
N GLY A 47 11.60 -14.03 -4.03
CA GLY A 47 12.20 -15.18 -3.34
C GLY A 47 13.65 -14.99 -2.88
N LEU A 48 14.22 -13.77 -3.00
CA LEU A 48 15.63 -13.53 -2.63
C LEU A 48 15.86 -13.54 -1.11
N TYR A 49 14.83 -13.18 -0.34
CA TYR A 49 14.92 -13.00 1.11
C TYR A 49 13.80 -13.71 1.85
N ARG A 50 14.08 -14.08 3.09
CA ARG A 50 13.08 -14.37 4.13
C ARG A 50 13.15 -13.27 5.17
N ALA A 51 12.02 -12.88 5.71
CA ALA A 51 12.00 -11.90 6.77
C ALA A 51 10.91 -12.18 7.79
N ALA A 52 11.17 -11.73 9.02
CA ALA A 52 10.18 -11.72 10.09
C ALA A 52 10.13 -10.34 10.75
N ILE A 53 8.92 -9.89 11.10
CA ILE A 53 8.71 -8.66 11.86
C ILE A 53 8.38 -8.99 13.32
N ARG A 54 9.02 -8.26 14.23
CA ARG A 54 8.77 -8.34 15.67
C ARG A 54 8.48 -6.93 16.22
N PRO A 55 7.20 -6.56 16.39
CA PRO A 55 6.84 -5.36 17.11
C PRO A 55 7.39 -5.38 18.54
N GLN A 56 7.81 -4.24 19.08
CA GLN A 56 8.20 -4.13 20.46
C GLN A 56 6.95 -4.16 21.35
N GLY A 57 6.84 -5.18 22.21
CA GLY A 57 5.69 -5.43 23.08
C GLY A 57 4.66 -6.40 22.48
N ASP A 58 3.70 -6.78 23.33
CA ASP A 58 2.72 -7.85 23.03
C ASP A 58 1.60 -7.39 22.09
N SER A 59 1.35 -6.09 22.01
CA SER A 59 0.30 -5.50 21.18
C SER A 59 0.84 -4.36 20.31
N ILE A 60 0.11 -4.07 19.24
CA ILE A 60 0.40 -2.95 18.34
C ILE A 60 -0.55 -1.79 18.72
N PRO A 61 -0.10 -0.79 19.51
CA PRO A 61 -0.95 0.28 19.97
C PRO A 61 -1.26 1.29 18.85
N ARG A 62 -2.50 1.78 18.82
CA ARG A 62 -2.90 2.88 17.94
C ARG A 62 -2.36 4.23 18.45
N GLY A 63 -2.08 5.12 17.54
CA GLY A 63 -1.72 6.52 17.83
C GLY A 63 -0.32 6.72 18.42
N ARG A 64 0.45 5.66 18.64
CA ARG A 64 1.80 5.72 19.23
C ARG A 64 2.86 5.35 18.23
N LEU A 65 4.00 6.01 18.30
CA LEU A 65 5.21 5.61 17.58
C LEU A 65 5.72 4.29 18.14
N GLN A 66 6.12 3.41 17.24
CA GLN A 66 6.55 2.05 17.55
C GLN A 66 7.94 1.78 17.00
N ARG A 67 8.58 0.83 17.62
CA ARG A 67 9.83 0.20 17.17
C ARG A 67 9.56 -1.26 16.87
N TRP A 68 10.06 -1.70 15.74
CA TRP A 68 10.00 -3.10 15.34
C TRP A 68 11.40 -3.60 15.06
N THR A 69 11.61 -4.90 15.20
CA THR A 69 12.76 -5.58 14.63
C THR A 69 12.32 -6.24 13.32
N LEU A 70 13.00 -5.91 12.24
CA LEU A 70 12.97 -6.68 11.00
C LEU A 70 14.14 -7.64 11.02
N HIS A 71 13.87 -8.94 11.13
CA HIS A 71 14.85 -9.99 10.92
C HIS A 71 14.92 -10.32 9.44
N LEU A 72 16.11 -10.35 8.85
CA LEU A 72 16.31 -10.54 7.42
C LEU A 72 17.34 -11.61 7.17
N GLU A 73 16.97 -12.58 6.34
CA GLU A 73 17.83 -13.67 5.88
C GLU A 73 17.82 -13.77 4.36
N THR A 74 18.85 -14.35 3.78
CA THR A 74 18.82 -14.83 2.39
C THR A 74 17.82 -15.97 2.24
N ALA A 75 17.51 -16.36 1.01
CA ALA A 75 16.67 -17.53 0.74
C ALA A 75 17.21 -18.82 1.37
N GLN A 76 18.53 -18.91 1.59
CA GLN A 76 19.20 -20.06 2.19
C GLN A 76 19.31 -19.98 3.70
N GLY A 77 18.79 -18.90 4.34
CA GLY A 77 18.77 -18.73 5.78
C GLY A 77 20.02 -18.07 6.38
N ALA A 78 20.91 -17.51 5.56
CA ALA A 78 22.03 -16.75 6.07
C ALA A 78 21.57 -15.32 6.48
N PRO A 79 22.00 -14.79 7.64
CA PRO A 79 21.61 -13.47 8.09
C PRO A 79 22.13 -12.37 7.16
N VAL A 80 21.32 -11.32 6.94
CA VAL A 80 21.66 -10.20 6.08
C VAL A 80 21.77 -8.92 6.92
N ASP A 81 22.98 -8.58 7.35
CA ASP A 81 23.27 -7.41 8.17
C ASP A 81 23.42 -6.14 7.35
N ASN A 82 24.01 -6.26 6.14
CA ASN A 82 24.31 -5.13 5.25
C ASN A 82 23.21 -4.99 4.19
N ALA A 83 22.10 -4.40 4.56
CA ALA A 83 21.00 -4.10 3.64
C ALA A 83 20.58 -2.64 3.71
N ALA A 84 20.34 -2.04 2.55
CA ALA A 84 19.56 -0.81 2.47
C ALA A 84 18.08 -1.18 2.42
N VAL A 85 17.33 -0.76 3.44
CA VAL A 85 15.91 -1.10 3.57
C VAL A 85 15.08 0.17 3.58
N ALA A 86 14.22 0.34 2.57
CA ALA A 86 13.17 1.36 2.59
C ALA A 86 11.90 0.77 3.19
N VAL A 87 11.23 1.58 4.01
CA VAL A 87 9.99 1.19 4.70
C VAL A 87 8.88 2.10 4.25
N ASP A 88 7.75 1.52 3.85
CA ASP A 88 6.54 2.21 3.44
C ASP A 88 5.32 1.41 3.92
N GLY A 89 4.14 1.94 3.71
CA GLY A 89 2.91 1.24 4.03
C GLY A 89 1.69 2.14 3.97
N GLY A 90 0.56 1.58 4.34
CA GLY A 90 -0.68 2.33 4.31
C GLY A 90 -1.88 1.49 4.67
N MET A 91 -3.04 2.10 4.53
CA MET A 91 -4.33 1.50 4.77
C MET A 91 -5.08 1.40 3.43
N PRO A 92 -5.04 0.23 2.75
CA PRO A 92 -5.64 0.08 1.42
C PRO A 92 -7.13 0.42 1.39
N GLN A 93 -7.86 0.16 2.48
CA GLN A 93 -9.28 0.46 2.63
C GLN A 93 -9.59 1.96 2.51
N HIS A 94 -8.64 2.82 2.86
CA HIS A 94 -8.82 4.27 2.90
C HIS A 94 -7.95 5.02 1.89
N GLY A 95 -7.13 4.30 1.12
CA GLY A 95 -6.30 4.89 0.07
C GLY A 95 -5.21 5.85 0.57
N HIS A 96 -4.79 5.75 1.84
CA HIS A 96 -3.75 6.61 2.39
C HIS A 96 -2.55 5.80 2.94
N GLY A 97 -1.40 6.45 2.97
CA GLY A 97 -0.16 5.91 3.52
C GLY A 97 -0.10 5.90 5.05
N LEU A 98 1.05 5.48 5.57
CA LEU A 98 1.36 5.65 6.98
C LEU A 98 1.42 7.14 7.34
N PRO A 99 0.96 7.54 8.56
CA PRO A 99 0.98 8.95 8.99
C PRO A 99 2.40 9.45 9.30
N THR A 100 3.39 8.56 9.23
CA THR A 100 4.80 8.82 9.53
C THR A 100 5.67 8.26 8.41
N LYS A 101 6.98 8.56 8.45
CA LYS A 101 7.99 8.00 7.53
C LYS A 101 8.91 7.08 8.33
N PRO A 102 8.53 5.81 8.54
CA PRO A 102 9.37 4.87 9.25
C PRO A 102 10.64 4.56 8.45
N ARG A 103 11.69 4.17 9.17
CA ARG A 103 12.98 3.81 8.56
C ARG A 103 13.73 2.80 9.40
N VAL A 104 14.61 2.06 8.77
CA VAL A 104 15.65 1.33 9.47
C VAL A 104 16.68 2.33 9.98
N THR A 105 16.92 2.34 11.28
CA THR A 105 17.83 3.28 11.94
C THR A 105 19.14 2.63 12.35
N ARG A 106 19.15 1.31 12.54
CA ARG A 106 20.35 0.58 12.98
C ARG A 106 20.27 -0.90 12.61
N ALA A 107 21.39 -1.47 12.16
CA ALA A 107 21.60 -2.90 12.16
C ALA A 107 21.96 -3.35 13.58
N LEU A 108 21.33 -4.42 14.04
CA LEU A 108 21.54 -4.99 15.38
C LEU A 108 22.46 -6.22 15.33
N GLY A 109 22.82 -6.69 14.15
CA GLY A 109 23.56 -7.90 13.89
C GLY A 109 22.69 -9.14 13.75
N ASN A 110 23.25 -10.19 13.19
CA ASN A 110 22.59 -11.47 12.96
C ASN A 110 21.26 -11.35 12.17
N GLY A 111 21.26 -10.46 11.17
CA GLY A 111 20.10 -10.20 10.30
C GLY A 111 19.02 -9.29 10.92
N ASP A 112 19.18 -8.84 12.16
CA ASP A 112 18.23 -7.98 12.83
C ASP A 112 18.47 -6.50 12.52
N HIS A 113 17.39 -5.80 12.15
CA HIS A 113 17.38 -4.37 11.82
C HIS A 113 16.33 -3.66 12.66
N LEU A 114 16.72 -2.56 13.33
CA LEU A 114 15.80 -1.72 14.07
C LEU A 114 15.02 -0.81 13.13
N VAL A 115 13.71 -0.96 13.13
CA VAL A 115 12.76 -0.12 12.39
C VAL A 115 12.08 0.82 13.37
N GLU A 116 12.20 2.12 13.17
CA GLU A 116 11.60 3.14 14.01
C GLU A 116 10.64 4.04 13.24
N GLY A 117 9.70 4.63 13.96
CA GLY A 117 8.77 5.60 13.39
C GLY A 117 7.50 4.99 12.80
N ILE A 118 7.23 3.71 12.99
CA ILE A 118 5.96 3.11 12.57
C ILE A 118 4.84 3.67 13.48
N LYS A 119 3.74 4.11 12.85
CA LYS A 119 2.56 4.56 13.57
C LYS A 119 1.31 4.21 12.79
N PHE A 120 0.30 3.72 13.50
CA PHE A 120 -1.03 3.47 12.98
C PHE A 120 -2.03 4.34 13.72
N ASN A 121 -2.76 5.19 13.03
CA ASN A 121 -3.71 6.14 13.62
C ASN A 121 -5.15 5.64 13.66
N MET A 122 -5.45 4.55 12.96
CA MET A 122 -6.80 3.97 12.86
C MET A 122 -6.76 2.47 13.11
N GLY A 123 -7.89 1.90 13.54
CA GLY A 123 -8.09 0.45 13.52
C GLY A 123 -8.36 -0.07 12.12
N GLY A 124 -8.14 -1.35 11.90
CA GLY A 124 -8.43 -2.02 10.63
C GLY A 124 -7.21 -2.69 10.00
N TRP A 125 -7.28 -2.92 8.68
CA TRP A 125 -6.25 -3.60 7.92
C TRP A 125 -5.22 -2.60 7.38
N TRP A 126 -3.97 -2.81 7.75
CA TRP A 126 -2.81 -2.07 7.28
C TRP A 126 -1.84 -2.97 6.54
N VAL A 127 -1.03 -2.37 5.71
CA VAL A 127 0.07 -3.02 5.00
C VAL A 127 1.36 -2.29 5.36
N VAL A 128 2.41 -3.04 5.71
CA VAL A 128 3.78 -2.53 5.86
C VAL A 128 4.65 -3.20 4.81
N LYS A 129 5.36 -2.39 4.02
CA LYS A 129 6.22 -2.83 2.91
C LYS A 129 7.66 -2.54 3.24
N PHE A 130 8.52 -3.50 2.94
CA PHE A 130 9.98 -3.34 3.01
C PHE A 130 10.56 -3.61 1.63
N ARG A 131 11.28 -2.64 1.10
CA ARG A 131 12.09 -2.82 -0.09
C ARG A 131 13.53 -3.00 0.34
N VAL A 132 14.07 -4.18 0.14
CA VAL A 132 15.41 -4.60 0.55
C VAL A 132 16.35 -4.55 -0.64
N ARG A 133 17.52 -3.96 -0.46
CA ARG A 133 18.64 -4.02 -1.40
C ARG A 133 19.89 -4.47 -0.65
N ALA A 134 20.39 -5.66 -0.99
CA ALA A 134 21.59 -6.25 -0.42
C ALA A 134 22.33 -7.08 -1.49
N ALA A 135 23.33 -7.86 -1.08
CA ALA A 135 24.16 -8.62 -2.01
C ALA A 135 23.41 -9.56 -2.95
N ALA A 136 22.31 -10.18 -2.49
CA ALA A 136 21.47 -11.06 -3.31
C ALA A 136 20.60 -10.31 -4.34
N GLY A 137 20.51 -8.99 -4.28
CA GLY A 137 19.72 -8.17 -5.19
C GLY A 137 18.71 -7.26 -4.48
N THR A 138 17.75 -6.74 -5.25
CA THR A 138 16.66 -5.91 -4.74
C THR A 138 15.37 -6.69 -4.80
N ASP A 139 14.63 -6.73 -3.68
CA ASP A 139 13.35 -7.41 -3.58
C ASP A 139 12.42 -6.72 -2.57
N SER A 140 11.16 -7.14 -2.51
CA SER A 140 10.13 -6.52 -1.68
C SER A 140 9.43 -7.56 -0.80
N LEU A 141 9.07 -7.12 0.40
CA LEU A 141 8.27 -7.87 1.36
C LEU A 141 7.04 -7.05 1.75
N LEU A 142 5.92 -7.73 1.91
CA LEU A 142 4.67 -7.11 2.33
C LEU A 142 4.13 -7.86 3.54
N PHE A 143 3.87 -7.12 4.62
CA PHE A 143 3.25 -7.64 5.83
C PHE A 143 1.89 -6.99 6.04
N ASN A 144 0.88 -7.82 6.28
CA ASN A 144 -0.42 -7.34 6.69
C ASN A 144 -0.48 -7.23 8.21
N VAL A 145 -1.10 -6.16 8.67
CA VAL A 145 -1.25 -5.85 10.10
C VAL A 145 -2.71 -5.54 10.38
N ARG A 146 -3.24 -6.12 11.45
CA ARG A 146 -4.60 -5.84 11.94
C ARG A 146 -4.54 -5.17 13.30
N LEU A 147 -5.29 -4.07 13.42
CA LEU A 147 -5.47 -3.34 14.67
C LEU A 147 -6.94 -3.30 15.08
#